data_abf3a570709e2da73564b008bf8236b5
#
_entry.id   abf3a570709e2da73564b008bf8236b5
#
_cell.length_a   1.000
_cell.length_b   1.000
_cell.length_c   1.000
_cell.angle_alpha   90.00
_cell.angle_beta   90.00
_cell.angle_gamma   90.00
#
_symmetry.space_group_name_H-M   'P 1'
#
loop_
_entity.id
_entity.type
_entity.pdbx_description
1 polymer ?
#
loop_
_entity_poly.entity_id
_entity_poly.type
_entity_poly.pdbx_seq_one_letter_code
_entity_poly.pdbx_strand_id
1 'polypeptide(L)'
;MNVHDFAEVTINYLDKPVEDVIKMAKRHNNPKRDFLFVNTLLGKHIAVQGRDALMMHRALGDKVYELFKEKGWEDKKVLLVGFAETATALAQNIMFYSLRFKEKFPLNVVGYTQTTREELPSNQYTNIAFEEEHSHATSQKLYFDKELDYDVVLFVEDEITTGNTILNFISQFEKHQSGKDYAVASILNWQNDKDARTFSEKGVEVAFLVRGKMKDNLPSFSIKEGKEYDLYHDDVNYKVNLTLRHNPRLPMTAEQFSKYVSFGDNKDKEFSKLISLKGSKKKTLIIGTEEN
;
A
#
# COMPACT_ATOMS: atom_id res chain seq x y z
N MET A 1 -1.96 -26.61 4.90
CA MET A 1 -1.12 -26.20 6.01
C MET A 1 -1.72 -24.96 6.61
N ASN A 2 -1.69 -24.84 7.92
CA ASN A 2 -2.29 -23.71 8.63
C ASN A 2 -1.22 -22.65 8.89
N VAL A 3 -1.57 -21.35 8.83
CA VAL A 3 -0.65 -20.24 9.16
C VAL A 3 -0.11 -20.35 10.58
N HIS A 4 -0.90 -20.88 11.50
CA HIS A 4 -0.51 -21.09 12.90
C HIS A 4 0.58 -22.17 13.10
N ASP A 5 0.88 -23.01 12.10
CA ASP A 5 2.03 -23.91 12.14
C ASP A 5 3.35 -23.13 11.99
N PHE A 6 3.31 -21.96 11.32
CA PHE A 6 4.47 -21.14 10.94
C PHE A 6 4.62 -19.86 11.75
N ALA A 7 3.52 -19.29 12.21
CA ALA A 7 3.52 -18.02 12.92
C ALA A 7 2.42 -17.94 13.99
N GLU A 8 2.68 -17.14 15.00
CA GLU A 8 1.65 -16.61 15.88
C GLU A 8 1.09 -15.35 15.23
N VAL A 9 -0.23 -15.31 15.01
CA VAL A 9 -0.88 -14.19 14.32
C VAL A 9 -2.05 -13.68 15.15
N THR A 10 -2.09 -12.38 15.35
CA THR A 10 -3.17 -11.68 16.05
C THR A 10 -3.79 -10.64 15.11
N ILE A 11 -5.11 -10.67 14.96
CA ILE A 11 -5.90 -9.69 14.22
C ILE A 11 -6.74 -8.89 15.22
N ASN A 12 -6.54 -7.58 15.25
CA ASN A 12 -7.20 -6.73 16.24
C ASN A 12 -8.40 -5.95 15.67
N TYR A 13 -8.51 -5.82 14.34
CA TYR A 13 -9.42 -4.86 13.70
C TYR A 13 -10.39 -5.44 12.68
N LEU A 14 -10.24 -6.70 12.36
CA LEU A 14 -11.11 -7.38 11.41
C LEU A 14 -11.84 -8.48 12.18
N ASP A 15 -13.16 -8.44 12.15
CA ASP A 15 -14.01 -9.52 12.71
C ASP A 15 -14.01 -10.72 11.75
N LYS A 16 -12.82 -11.29 11.57
CA LYS A 16 -12.57 -12.45 10.70
C LYS A 16 -11.52 -13.36 11.36
N PRO A 17 -11.65 -14.67 11.23
CA PRO A 17 -10.59 -15.58 11.68
C PRO A 17 -9.31 -15.38 10.87
N VAL A 18 -8.16 -15.66 11.48
CA VAL A 18 -6.84 -15.49 10.86
C VAL A 18 -6.74 -16.22 9.53
N GLU A 19 -7.28 -17.44 9.46
CA GLU A 19 -7.24 -18.31 8.28
C GLU A 19 -8.01 -17.75 7.09
N ASP A 20 -8.97 -16.86 7.32
CA ASP A 20 -9.71 -16.18 6.26
C ASP A 20 -8.98 -14.92 5.75
N VAL A 21 -8.07 -14.37 6.55
CA VAL A 21 -7.32 -13.14 6.21
C VAL A 21 -5.93 -13.48 5.69
N ILE A 22 -5.27 -14.49 6.27
CA ILE A 22 -3.90 -14.85 5.90
C ILE A 22 -3.86 -16.32 5.49
N LYS A 23 -3.38 -16.55 4.29
CA LYS A 23 -3.09 -17.88 3.73
C LYS A 23 -1.61 -18.03 3.45
N MET A 24 -1.21 -19.25 3.21
CA MET A 24 0.16 -19.58 2.83
C MET A 24 0.20 -20.03 1.37
N ALA A 25 1.21 -19.59 0.66
CA ALA A 25 1.49 -20.02 -0.70
C ALA A 25 2.96 -20.44 -0.85
N LYS A 26 3.23 -21.29 -1.83
CA LYS A 26 4.59 -21.70 -2.18
C LYS A 26 5.29 -20.56 -2.92
N ARG A 27 6.53 -20.30 -2.54
CA ARG A 27 7.40 -19.37 -3.22
C ARG A 27 8.36 -20.12 -4.11
N HIS A 28 8.32 -19.84 -5.41
CA HIS A 28 9.25 -20.45 -6.35
C HIS A 28 10.62 -19.74 -6.32
N ASN A 29 11.68 -20.53 -6.51
CA ASN A 29 13.05 -20.02 -6.69
C ASN A 29 13.58 -19.09 -5.59
N ASN A 30 13.17 -19.29 -4.34
CA ASN A 30 13.73 -18.54 -3.22
C ASN A 30 14.45 -19.48 -2.25
N PRO A 31 15.79 -19.43 -2.19
CA PRO A 31 16.58 -20.33 -1.34
C PRO A 31 16.46 -20.04 0.16
N LYS A 32 15.95 -18.87 0.54
CA LYS A 32 15.86 -18.46 1.95
C LYS A 32 14.55 -18.88 2.60
N ARG A 33 13.47 -18.92 1.82
CA ARG A 33 12.11 -19.24 2.31
C ARG A 33 11.25 -19.73 1.15
N ASP A 34 10.74 -20.94 1.25
CA ASP A 34 9.93 -21.60 0.22
C ASP A 34 8.43 -21.29 0.29
N PHE A 35 8.01 -20.45 1.24
CA PHE A 35 6.64 -20.00 1.41
C PHE A 35 6.53 -18.47 1.53
N LEU A 36 5.32 -17.97 1.35
CA LEU A 36 4.94 -16.59 1.64
C LEU A 36 3.56 -16.55 2.32
N PHE A 37 3.33 -15.53 3.10
CA PHE A 37 2.00 -15.22 3.61
C PHE A 37 1.25 -14.39 2.58
N VAL A 38 -0.01 -14.77 2.36
CA VAL A 38 -0.89 -14.12 1.39
C VAL A 38 -2.05 -13.49 2.14
N ASN A 39 -2.14 -12.18 2.10
CA ASN A 39 -3.33 -11.49 2.57
C ASN A 39 -4.45 -11.64 1.52
N THR A 40 -5.55 -12.24 1.92
CA THR A 40 -6.68 -12.54 1.03
C THR A 40 -7.54 -11.33 0.70
N LEU A 41 -7.38 -10.22 1.44
CA LEU A 41 -8.17 -9.00 1.29
C LEU A 41 -7.44 -7.89 0.53
N LEU A 42 -6.14 -8.08 0.22
CA LEU A 42 -5.30 -7.07 -0.39
C LEU A 42 -5.42 -6.99 -1.91
N GLY A 43 -5.75 -8.10 -2.57
CA GLY A 43 -5.82 -8.16 -4.03
C GLY A 43 -4.46 -8.38 -4.73
N LYS A 44 -3.38 -8.54 -3.98
CA LYS A 44 -2.02 -8.70 -4.51
C LYS A 44 -1.80 -10.07 -5.19
N HIS A 45 -2.16 -11.15 -4.50
CA HIS A 45 -1.94 -12.53 -4.95
C HIS A 45 -3.24 -13.26 -5.27
N ILE A 46 -4.34 -12.81 -4.73
CA ILE A 46 -5.67 -13.41 -4.87
C ILE A 46 -6.65 -12.29 -5.20
N ALA A 47 -7.51 -12.53 -6.20
CA ALA A 47 -8.58 -11.61 -6.51
C ALA A 47 -9.51 -11.42 -5.29
N VAL A 48 -9.89 -10.19 -5.00
CA VAL A 48 -10.70 -9.80 -3.85
C VAL A 48 -11.94 -9.03 -4.30
N GLN A 49 -13.02 -9.16 -3.54
CA GLN A 49 -14.18 -8.28 -3.72
C GLN A 49 -13.79 -6.84 -3.32
N GLY A 50 -14.04 -5.88 -4.18
CA GLY A 50 -13.68 -4.47 -3.93
C GLY A 50 -14.19 -3.96 -2.58
N ARG A 51 -15.40 -4.37 -2.17
CA ARG A 51 -15.95 -4.03 -0.86
C ARG A 51 -15.07 -4.53 0.31
N ASP A 52 -14.57 -5.75 0.22
CA ASP A 52 -13.76 -6.35 1.30
C ASP A 52 -12.37 -5.68 1.37
N ALA A 53 -11.77 -5.38 0.23
CA ALA A 53 -10.54 -4.59 0.17
C ALA A 53 -10.72 -3.19 0.78
N LEU A 54 -11.77 -2.46 0.38
CA LEU A 54 -12.07 -1.14 0.91
C LEU A 54 -12.36 -1.15 2.42
N MET A 55 -13.01 -2.20 2.92
CA MET A 55 -13.24 -2.37 4.37
C MET A 55 -11.91 -2.51 5.12
N MET A 56 -10.96 -3.28 4.60
CA MET A 56 -9.62 -3.43 5.18
C MET A 56 -8.84 -2.10 5.12
N HIS A 57 -8.88 -1.40 4.00
CA HIS A 57 -8.23 -0.10 3.86
C HIS A 57 -8.78 0.93 4.85
N ARG A 58 -10.10 0.91 5.07
CA ARG A 58 -10.74 1.76 6.06
C ARG A 58 -10.30 1.40 7.46
N ALA A 59 -10.28 0.12 7.81
CA ALA A 59 -9.81 -0.33 9.12
C ALA A 59 -8.36 0.13 9.41
N LEU A 60 -7.48 0.10 8.39
CA LEU A 60 -6.13 0.65 8.52
C LEU A 60 -6.15 2.16 8.75
N GLY A 61 -7.01 2.89 8.04
CA GLY A 61 -7.20 4.32 8.26
C GLY A 61 -7.66 4.62 9.69
N ASP A 62 -8.68 3.91 10.18
CA ASP A 62 -9.18 4.07 11.56
C ASP A 62 -8.05 3.83 12.57
N LYS A 63 -7.19 2.82 12.34
CA LYS A 63 -6.02 2.54 13.19
C LYS A 63 -4.97 3.64 13.16
N VAL A 64 -4.72 4.23 11.99
CA VAL A 64 -3.86 5.41 11.87
C VAL A 64 -4.41 6.57 12.68
N TYR A 65 -5.71 6.82 12.59
CA TYR A 65 -6.34 7.90 13.33
C TYR A 65 -6.24 7.71 14.85
N GLU A 66 -6.43 6.48 15.35
CA GLU A 66 -6.20 6.16 16.76
C GLU A 66 -4.77 6.47 17.18
N LEU A 67 -3.77 6.06 16.41
CA LEU A 67 -2.36 6.39 16.67
C LEU A 67 -2.14 7.90 16.73
N PHE A 68 -2.70 8.66 15.80
CA PHE A 68 -2.57 10.12 15.77
C PHE A 68 -3.19 10.77 17.01
N LYS A 69 -4.33 10.26 17.50
CA LYS A 69 -4.93 10.70 18.76
C LYS A 69 -4.03 10.42 19.95
N GLU A 70 -3.48 9.20 20.03
CA GLU A 70 -2.57 8.81 21.13
C GLU A 70 -1.32 9.70 21.18
N LYS A 71 -0.88 10.20 20.02
CA LYS A 71 0.31 11.07 19.89
C LYS A 71 0.00 12.57 19.96
N GLY A 72 -1.27 12.97 20.02
CA GLY A 72 -1.67 14.38 19.93
C GLY A 72 -1.37 15.00 18.57
N TRP A 73 -1.51 14.24 17.49
CA TRP A 73 -1.19 14.66 16.12
C TRP A 73 -2.43 14.95 15.27
N GLU A 74 -3.61 15.05 15.86
CA GLU A 74 -4.88 15.19 15.13
C GLU A 74 -4.91 16.44 14.22
N ASP A 75 -4.27 17.51 14.65
CA ASP A 75 -4.24 18.78 13.90
C ASP A 75 -3.03 18.92 12.98
N LYS A 76 -2.07 17.96 13.04
CA LYS A 76 -0.87 17.99 12.22
C LYS A 76 -1.17 17.75 10.75
N LYS A 77 -0.48 18.49 9.89
CA LYS A 77 -0.52 18.29 8.44
C LYS A 77 0.24 17.04 8.06
N VAL A 78 -0.38 16.18 7.25
CA VAL A 78 0.15 14.85 6.91
C VAL A 78 0.48 14.77 5.43
N LEU A 79 1.73 14.38 5.12
CA LEU A 79 2.12 13.88 3.81
C LEU A 79 2.00 12.35 3.81
N LEU A 80 1.17 11.80 2.91
CA LEU A 80 1.07 10.36 2.68
C LEU A 80 2.10 9.91 1.66
N VAL A 81 2.81 8.82 1.97
CA VAL A 81 3.78 8.19 1.09
C VAL A 81 3.43 6.70 0.93
N GLY A 82 2.91 6.32 -0.23
CA GLY A 82 2.62 4.91 -0.55
C GLY A 82 3.83 4.20 -1.13
N PHE A 83 4.18 3.02 -0.60
CA PHE A 83 5.24 2.22 -1.21
C PHE A 83 4.71 1.41 -2.39
N ALA A 84 5.31 1.60 -3.55
CA ALA A 84 5.02 0.80 -4.73
C ALA A 84 5.54 -0.63 -4.53
N GLU A 85 4.80 -1.60 -5.05
CA GLU A 85 3.62 -1.41 -5.89
C GLU A 85 2.31 -1.54 -5.08
N THR A 86 2.30 -2.38 -4.08
CA THR A 86 1.08 -2.87 -3.43
C THR A 86 0.41 -1.82 -2.55
N ALA A 87 1.19 -1.00 -1.85
CA ALA A 87 0.65 -0.06 -0.88
C ALA A 87 0.16 1.25 -1.49
N THR A 88 0.31 1.46 -2.80
CA THR A 88 -0.17 2.68 -3.46
C THR A 88 -1.68 2.83 -3.32
N ALA A 89 -2.45 1.77 -3.58
CA ALA A 89 -3.91 1.78 -3.41
C ALA A 89 -4.34 1.97 -1.95
N LEU A 90 -3.58 1.43 -0.99
CA LEU A 90 -3.83 1.64 0.45
C LEU A 90 -3.71 3.13 0.81
N ALA A 91 -2.61 3.75 0.42
CA ALA A 91 -2.34 5.16 0.71
C ALA A 91 -3.35 6.08 0.02
N GLN A 92 -3.68 5.81 -1.25
CA GLN A 92 -4.73 6.56 -1.97
C GLN A 92 -6.09 6.45 -1.30
N ASN A 93 -6.45 5.27 -0.76
CA ASN A 93 -7.71 5.12 -0.04
C ASN A 93 -7.71 5.86 1.31
N ILE A 94 -6.60 5.88 2.06
CA ILE A 94 -6.48 6.70 3.27
C ILE A 94 -6.67 8.18 2.90
N MET A 95 -6.03 8.65 1.82
CA MET A 95 -6.25 10.01 1.30
C MET A 95 -7.70 10.27 0.95
N PHE A 96 -8.34 9.35 0.20
CA PHE A 96 -9.74 9.46 -0.19
C PHE A 96 -10.66 9.56 1.03
N TYR A 97 -10.48 8.71 2.04
CA TYR A 97 -11.29 8.74 3.26
C TYR A 97 -11.09 10.04 4.04
N SER A 98 -9.86 10.53 4.18
CA SER A 98 -9.58 11.77 4.89
C SER A 98 -10.24 13.00 4.23
N LEU A 99 -10.38 12.99 2.91
CA LEU A 99 -11.03 14.07 2.16
C LEU A 99 -12.54 13.95 2.12
N ARG A 100 -13.07 12.74 1.99
CA ARG A 100 -14.51 12.50 1.77
C ARG A 100 -15.31 12.36 3.05
N PHE A 101 -14.71 11.88 4.12
CA PHE A 101 -15.37 11.54 5.39
C PHE A 101 -14.72 12.26 6.58
N LYS A 102 -14.39 13.52 6.43
CA LYS A 102 -13.69 14.35 7.42
C LYS A 102 -14.27 14.30 8.83
N GLU A 103 -15.59 14.18 8.97
CA GLU A 103 -16.24 14.10 10.29
C GLU A 103 -15.97 12.77 11.02
N LYS A 104 -15.74 11.69 10.26
CA LYS A 104 -15.48 10.36 10.81
C LYS A 104 -13.99 10.00 10.84
N PHE A 105 -13.23 10.63 9.98
CA PHE A 105 -11.82 10.37 9.77
C PHE A 105 -11.06 11.68 9.56
N PRO A 106 -10.87 12.46 10.64
CA PRO A 106 -10.37 13.83 10.56
C PRO A 106 -8.83 13.90 10.49
N LEU A 107 -8.18 13.10 9.64
CA LEU A 107 -6.77 13.30 9.33
C LEU A 107 -6.60 14.49 8.39
N ASN A 108 -5.69 15.39 8.74
CA ASN A 108 -5.38 16.57 7.93
C ASN A 108 -4.33 16.22 6.85
N VAL A 109 -4.72 15.37 5.89
CA VAL A 109 -3.83 14.99 4.78
C VAL A 109 -3.75 16.12 3.78
N VAL A 110 -2.56 16.70 3.63
CA VAL A 110 -2.30 17.84 2.73
C VAL A 110 -1.72 17.42 1.38
N GLY A 111 -1.13 16.23 1.29
CA GLY A 111 -0.56 15.73 0.06
C GLY A 111 -0.35 14.22 0.06
N TYR A 112 -0.17 13.70 -1.14
CA TYR A 112 0.12 12.31 -1.43
C TYR A 112 1.25 12.20 -2.43
N THR A 113 2.10 11.22 -2.24
CA THR A 113 3.08 10.77 -3.22
C THR A 113 3.30 9.27 -3.07
N GLN A 114 3.96 8.65 -4.05
CA GLN A 114 4.28 7.22 -3.99
C GLN A 114 5.68 6.95 -4.51
N THR A 115 6.27 5.87 -4.05
CA THR A 115 7.53 5.40 -4.64
C THR A 115 7.26 4.85 -6.04
N THR A 116 8.27 4.88 -6.90
CA THR A 116 8.19 4.34 -8.26
C THR A 116 9.56 3.83 -8.72
N ARG A 117 9.56 2.85 -9.60
CA ARG A 117 10.77 2.39 -10.30
C ARG A 117 11.05 3.17 -11.58
N GLU A 118 10.09 3.97 -12.02
CA GLU A 118 10.22 4.76 -13.24
C GLU A 118 10.97 6.08 -13.01
N GLU A 119 11.72 6.47 -14.03
CA GLU A 119 12.30 7.82 -14.09
C GLU A 119 11.28 8.75 -14.74
N LEU A 120 10.79 9.70 -13.94
CA LEU A 120 9.79 10.63 -14.40
C LEU A 120 10.47 11.94 -14.83
N PRO A 121 10.16 12.45 -16.04
CA PRO A 121 10.66 13.74 -16.48
C PRO A 121 9.98 14.85 -15.68
N SER A 122 10.61 15.27 -14.58
CA SER A 122 10.08 16.35 -13.75
C SER A 122 11.19 17.24 -13.26
N ASN A 123 11.15 18.49 -13.68
CA ASN A 123 12.01 19.56 -13.15
C ASN A 123 11.39 20.27 -11.94
N GLN A 124 10.14 19.93 -11.59
CA GLN A 124 9.37 20.60 -10.53
C GLN A 124 9.53 19.93 -9.17
N TYR A 125 9.88 18.64 -9.15
CA TYR A 125 9.94 17.85 -7.93
C TYR A 125 11.36 17.38 -7.64
N THR A 126 11.69 17.32 -6.36
CA THR A 126 12.91 16.65 -5.92
C THR A 126 12.67 15.15 -5.89
N ASN A 127 13.66 14.37 -6.24
CA ASN A 127 13.59 12.93 -6.08
C ASN A 127 14.65 12.43 -5.09
N ILE A 128 14.30 11.36 -4.39
CA ILE A 128 15.17 10.57 -3.54
C ILE A 128 15.22 9.18 -4.14
N ALA A 129 16.41 8.70 -4.48
CA ALA A 129 16.63 7.32 -4.86
C ALA A 129 17.03 6.50 -3.64
N PHE A 130 16.49 5.29 -3.48
CA PHE A 130 16.85 4.36 -2.42
C PHE A 130 16.83 2.93 -2.94
N GLU A 131 17.59 2.06 -2.27
CA GLU A 131 17.69 0.65 -2.63
C GLU A 131 16.81 -0.19 -1.69
N GLU A 132 16.12 -1.15 -2.27
CA GLU A 132 15.31 -2.13 -1.57
C GLU A 132 16.11 -3.42 -1.39
N GLU A 133 16.43 -3.78 -0.14
CA GLU A 133 17.36 -4.88 0.18
C GLU A 133 16.93 -6.27 -0.33
N HIS A 134 15.67 -6.44 -0.71
CA HIS A 134 15.08 -7.76 -1.00
C HIS A 134 14.35 -7.85 -2.35
N SER A 135 14.40 -6.80 -3.15
CA SER A 135 13.74 -6.75 -4.46
C SER A 135 14.70 -7.09 -5.60
N HIS A 136 14.18 -7.75 -6.64
CA HIS A 136 14.92 -7.95 -7.89
C HIS A 136 15.12 -6.65 -8.69
N ALA A 137 14.34 -5.61 -8.39
CA ALA A 137 14.50 -4.25 -8.90
C ALA A 137 15.05 -3.39 -7.76
N THR A 138 16.32 -3.10 -7.80
CA THR A 138 17.09 -2.59 -6.67
C THR A 138 16.90 -1.11 -6.39
N SER A 139 16.43 -0.30 -7.34
CA SER A 139 16.31 1.15 -7.17
C SER A 139 14.87 1.62 -7.27
N GLN A 140 14.39 2.23 -6.21
CA GLN A 140 13.13 2.98 -6.19
C GLN A 140 13.41 4.47 -6.03
N LYS A 141 12.49 5.29 -6.50
CA LYS A 141 12.53 6.74 -6.39
C LYS A 141 11.25 7.25 -5.73
N LEU A 142 11.39 8.29 -4.94
CA LEU A 142 10.27 9.11 -4.48
C LEU A 142 10.43 10.51 -5.02
N TYR A 143 9.39 11.00 -5.67
CA TYR A 143 9.28 12.40 -6.05
C TYR A 143 8.47 13.14 -5.00
N PHE A 144 8.93 14.30 -4.54
CA PHE A 144 8.22 15.10 -3.55
C PHE A 144 8.34 16.61 -3.81
N ASP A 145 7.35 17.34 -3.36
CA ASP A 145 7.31 18.78 -3.45
C ASP A 145 7.92 19.38 -2.18
N LYS A 146 9.02 20.14 -2.33
CA LYS A 146 9.70 20.79 -1.20
C LYS A 146 8.91 21.95 -0.61
N GLU A 147 8.03 22.55 -1.40
CA GLU A 147 7.22 23.70 -1.00
C GLU A 147 5.96 23.28 -0.25
N LEU A 148 5.62 22.00 -0.27
CA LEU A 148 4.47 21.48 0.47
C LEU A 148 4.76 21.53 1.97
N ASP A 149 3.90 22.21 2.71
CA ASP A 149 3.99 22.33 4.16
C ASP A 149 3.25 21.18 4.86
N TYR A 150 4.00 20.40 5.64
CA TYR A 150 3.49 19.27 6.44
C TYR A 150 4.36 19.05 7.68
N ASP A 151 3.78 18.41 8.68
CA ASP A 151 4.40 18.13 9.99
C ASP A 151 4.80 16.65 10.12
N VAL A 152 3.96 15.75 9.59
CA VAL A 152 4.12 14.31 9.71
C VAL A 152 4.23 13.67 8.33
N VAL A 153 5.17 12.74 8.18
CA VAL A 153 5.23 11.84 7.01
C VAL A 153 4.65 10.47 7.43
N LEU A 154 3.54 10.09 6.83
CA LEU A 154 2.91 8.80 7.03
C LEU A 154 3.24 7.86 5.86
N PHE A 155 4.13 6.93 6.09
CA PHE A 155 4.44 5.85 5.15
C PHE A 155 3.35 4.78 5.20
N VAL A 156 2.95 4.30 4.04
CA VAL A 156 1.98 3.22 3.91
C VAL A 156 2.62 2.06 3.18
N GLU A 157 2.62 0.89 3.83
CA GLU A 157 3.19 -0.35 3.32
C GLU A 157 2.19 -1.50 3.49
N ASP A 158 2.24 -2.53 2.68
CA ASP A 158 1.36 -3.69 2.86
C ASP A 158 1.89 -4.63 3.97
N GLU A 159 3.20 -4.78 4.08
CA GLU A 159 3.84 -5.69 5.02
C GLU A 159 5.16 -5.12 5.55
N ILE A 160 5.31 -5.01 6.86
CA ILE A 160 6.57 -4.65 7.49
C ILE A 160 7.22 -5.93 8.04
N THR A 161 8.42 -6.24 7.58
CA THR A 161 9.26 -7.30 8.15
C THR A 161 10.24 -6.71 9.17
N THR A 162 11.46 -6.35 8.78
CA THR A 162 12.40 -5.62 9.63
C THR A 162 12.14 -4.12 9.65
N GLY A 163 11.64 -3.58 8.56
CA GLY A 163 11.43 -2.16 8.33
C GLY A 163 12.70 -1.39 7.93
N ASN A 164 13.81 -2.09 7.65
CA ASN A 164 15.07 -1.44 7.28
C ASN A 164 14.92 -0.52 6.06
N THR A 165 14.15 -0.92 5.06
CA THR A 165 13.88 -0.11 3.87
C THR A 165 13.27 1.24 4.24
N ILE A 166 12.29 1.24 5.15
CA ILE A 166 11.63 2.46 5.64
C ILE A 166 12.62 3.34 6.41
N LEU A 167 13.40 2.75 7.32
CA LEU A 167 14.39 3.51 8.10
C LEU A 167 15.49 4.10 7.22
N ASN A 168 15.95 3.36 6.23
CA ASN A 168 16.92 3.86 5.25
C ASN A 168 16.33 5.01 4.44
N PHE A 169 15.07 4.88 4.04
CA PHE A 169 14.36 5.92 3.33
C PHE A 169 14.22 7.20 4.19
N ILE A 170 13.77 7.09 5.44
CA ILE A 170 13.68 8.22 6.38
C ILE A 170 15.04 8.93 6.50
N SER A 171 16.12 8.16 6.66
CA SER A 171 17.47 8.73 6.75
C SER A 171 17.90 9.52 5.50
N GLN A 172 17.45 9.13 4.31
CA GLN A 172 17.69 9.89 3.08
C GLN A 172 16.75 11.10 2.99
N PHE A 173 15.50 10.93 3.38
CA PHE A 173 14.50 11.98 3.33
C PHE A 173 14.86 13.15 4.26
N GLU A 174 15.37 12.87 5.46
CA GLU A 174 15.82 13.88 6.42
C GLU A 174 16.96 14.78 5.91
N LYS A 175 17.77 14.31 4.96
CA LYS A 175 18.80 15.14 4.32
C LYS A 175 18.20 16.24 3.45
N HIS A 176 16.96 16.08 3.02
CA HIS A 176 16.23 17.05 2.18
C HIS A 176 15.22 17.87 2.98
N GLN A 177 14.56 17.22 3.95
CA GLN A 177 13.56 17.84 4.83
C GLN A 177 13.64 17.23 6.23
N SER A 178 14.30 17.95 7.14
CA SER A 178 14.48 17.54 8.54
C SER A 178 13.37 18.05 9.45
N GLY A 179 13.29 17.47 10.65
CA GLY A 179 12.42 17.96 11.70
C GLY A 179 10.94 17.58 11.53
N LYS A 180 10.69 16.49 10.80
CA LYS A 180 9.35 15.91 10.63
C LYS A 180 9.14 14.77 11.62
N ASP A 181 7.89 14.54 12.00
CA ASP A 181 7.49 13.30 12.67
C ASP A 181 7.24 12.19 11.64
N TYR A 182 7.45 10.96 12.04
CA TYR A 182 7.33 9.79 11.16
C TYR A 182 6.39 8.76 11.71
N ALA A 183 5.49 8.27 10.87
CA ALA A 183 4.64 7.14 11.16
C ALA A 183 4.62 6.15 9.99
N VAL A 184 4.34 4.90 10.29
CA VAL A 184 4.15 3.83 9.31
C VAL A 184 2.80 3.18 9.54
N ALA A 185 2.02 3.04 8.49
CA ALA A 185 0.79 2.24 8.47
C ALA A 185 1.00 0.97 7.66
N SER A 186 0.66 -0.17 8.23
CA SER A 186 0.79 -1.46 7.54
C SER A 186 -0.36 -2.40 7.83
N ILE A 187 -0.69 -3.27 6.87
CA ILE A 187 -1.66 -4.33 7.14
C ILE A 187 -1.03 -5.41 8.00
N LEU A 188 0.17 -5.87 7.64
CA LEU A 188 0.91 -6.93 8.33
C LEU A 188 2.17 -6.37 8.97
N ASN A 189 2.35 -6.62 10.27
CA ASN A 189 3.57 -6.29 10.97
C ASN A 189 4.23 -7.55 11.54
N TRP A 190 5.39 -7.91 10.97
CA TRP A 190 6.22 -9.06 11.36
C TRP A 190 7.45 -8.66 12.18
N GLN A 191 7.60 -7.39 12.54
CA GLN A 191 8.77 -6.93 13.30
C GLN A 191 8.93 -7.77 14.58
N ASN A 192 10.14 -8.22 14.83
CA ASN A 192 10.49 -8.75 16.14
C ASN A 192 10.68 -7.61 17.15
N ASP A 193 10.90 -7.95 18.41
CA ASP A 193 11.04 -6.97 19.50
C ASP A 193 12.23 -6.02 19.31
N LYS A 194 13.31 -6.49 18.67
CA LYS A 194 14.50 -5.68 18.34
C LYS A 194 14.16 -4.65 17.28
N ASP A 195 13.52 -5.08 16.20
CA ASP A 195 13.17 -4.19 15.08
C ASP A 195 12.15 -3.14 15.53
N ALA A 196 11.12 -3.55 16.29
CA ALA A 196 10.14 -2.64 16.86
C ALA A 196 10.79 -1.60 17.80
N ARG A 197 11.75 -2.03 18.62
CA ARG A 197 12.52 -1.13 19.49
C ARG A 197 13.35 -0.13 18.69
N THR A 198 13.98 -0.56 17.61
CA THR A 198 14.74 0.32 16.71
C THR A 198 13.84 1.43 16.11
N PHE A 199 12.60 1.10 15.75
CA PHE A 199 11.63 2.09 15.28
C PHE A 199 11.30 3.11 16.38
N SER A 200 10.99 2.62 17.58
CA SER A 200 10.67 3.48 18.74
C SER A 200 11.84 4.40 19.09
N GLU A 201 13.08 3.90 19.12
CA GLU A 201 14.28 4.67 19.41
C GLU A 201 14.54 5.78 18.36
N LYS A 202 14.09 5.55 17.12
CA LYS A 202 14.17 6.54 16.04
C LYS A 202 12.93 7.45 15.96
N GLY A 203 11.99 7.34 16.89
CA GLY A 203 10.77 8.15 16.92
C GLY A 203 9.81 7.82 15.78
N VAL A 204 9.86 6.60 15.23
CA VAL A 204 8.95 6.17 14.17
C VAL A 204 7.79 5.38 14.78
N GLU A 205 6.59 5.91 14.65
CA GLU A 205 5.37 5.29 15.16
C GLU A 205 4.78 4.30 14.16
N VAL A 206 4.11 3.24 14.65
CA VAL A 206 3.60 2.17 13.78
C VAL A 206 2.15 1.84 14.08
N ALA A 207 1.29 1.99 13.07
CA ALA A 207 -0.09 1.51 13.06
C ALA A 207 -0.21 0.26 12.19
N PHE A 208 -0.86 -0.79 12.67
CA PHE A 208 -1.05 -2.03 11.90
C PHE A 208 -2.34 -2.76 12.27
N LEU A 209 -2.83 -3.58 11.34
CA LEU A 209 -4.05 -4.38 11.56
C LEU A 209 -3.74 -5.77 12.09
N VAL A 210 -2.65 -6.36 11.65
CA VAL A 210 -2.29 -7.74 11.95
C VAL A 210 -0.87 -7.79 12.48
N ARG A 211 -0.71 -8.40 13.65
CA ARG A 211 0.60 -8.71 14.23
C ARG A 211 0.95 -10.15 13.95
N GLY A 212 2.10 -10.39 13.38
CA GLY A 212 2.67 -11.72 13.19
C GLY A 212 4.01 -11.86 13.91
N LYS A 213 4.26 -13.06 14.43
CA LYS A 213 5.56 -13.47 14.95
C LYS A 213 5.91 -14.84 14.39
N MET A 214 7.00 -14.89 13.61
CA MET A 214 7.49 -16.15 13.06
C MET A 214 7.92 -17.10 14.19
N LYS A 215 7.64 -18.38 14.03
CA LYS A 215 8.15 -19.42 14.91
C LYS A 215 9.61 -19.76 14.57
N ASP A 216 10.39 -20.12 15.57
CA ASP A 216 11.80 -20.44 15.40
C ASP A 216 12.00 -21.76 14.61
N ASN A 217 11.16 -22.76 14.85
CA ASN A 217 11.22 -24.07 14.19
C ASN A 217 10.08 -24.20 13.20
N LEU A 218 10.35 -23.89 11.94
CA LEU A 218 9.36 -23.96 10.87
C LEU A 218 9.26 -25.39 10.34
N PRO A 219 8.04 -25.94 10.16
CA PRO A 219 7.86 -27.20 9.46
C PRO A 219 8.21 -27.02 7.98
N SER A 220 8.59 -28.12 7.32
CA SER A 220 8.77 -28.10 5.86
C SER A 220 7.45 -27.76 5.17
N PHE A 221 7.51 -26.78 4.26
CA PHE A 221 6.33 -26.34 3.53
C PHE A 221 6.08 -27.24 2.33
N SER A 222 4.92 -27.88 2.29
CA SER A 222 4.48 -28.65 1.15
C SER A 222 3.05 -28.30 0.78
N ILE A 223 2.80 -28.12 -0.50
CA ILE A 223 1.45 -28.00 -1.06
C ILE A 223 1.23 -29.11 -2.08
N LYS A 224 -0.02 -29.54 -2.22
CA LYS A 224 -0.39 -30.36 -3.38
C LYS A 224 -0.19 -29.50 -4.63
N GLU A 225 0.47 -30.06 -5.64
CA GLU A 225 0.61 -29.38 -6.93
C GLU A 225 -0.77 -28.99 -7.44
N GLY A 226 -0.92 -27.69 -7.73
CA GLY A 226 -2.11 -27.16 -8.35
C GLY A 226 -2.19 -27.60 -9.82
N LYS A 227 -3.38 -27.53 -10.40
CA LYS A 227 -3.52 -27.67 -11.86
C LYS A 227 -2.80 -26.51 -12.52
N GLU A 228 -1.94 -26.80 -13.48
CA GLU A 228 -1.49 -25.81 -14.44
C GLU A 228 -2.70 -25.31 -15.23
N TYR A 229 -2.86 -24.01 -15.31
CA TYR A 229 -3.84 -23.39 -16.18
C TYR A 229 -3.11 -22.94 -17.43
N ASP A 230 -3.54 -23.39 -18.59
CA ASP A 230 -3.13 -22.80 -19.86
C ASP A 230 -3.58 -21.34 -19.88
N LEU A 231 -2.60 -20.45 -19.98
CA LEU A 231 -2.88 -19.04 -20.21
C LEU A 231 -3.34 -18.89 -21.66
N TYR A 232 -4.63 -18.65 -21.86
CA TYR A 232 -5.17 -18.28 -23.14
C TYR A 232 -4.62 -16.90 -23.53
N HIS A 233 -3.83 -16.87 -24.59
CA HIS A 233 -3.47 -15.63 -25.27
C HIS A 233 -4.55 -15.32 -26.30
N ASP A 234 -5.60 -14.63 -25.88
CA ASP A 234 -6.51 -14.01 -26.82
C ASP A 234 -5.87 -12.73 -27.34
N ASP A 235 -5.83 -12.55 -28.65
CA ASP A 235 -5.39 -11.31 -29.28
C ASP A 235 -6.24 -10.14 -28.76
N VAL A 236 -5.58 -9.17 -28.12
CA VAL A 236 -6.23 -7.96 -27.64
C VAL A 236 -6.60 -7.08 -28.83
N ASN A 237 -7.86 -7.11 -29.22
CA ASN A 237 -8.37 -6.38 -30.38
C ASN A 237 -8.63 -4.88 -30.15
N TYR A 238 -8.47 -4.38 -28.92
CA TYR A 238 -8.73 -2.97 -28.57
C TYR A 238 -7.65 -2.40 -27.67
N LYS A 239 -7.04 -1.30 -28.11
CA LYS A 239 -6.22 -0.42 -27.28
C LYS A 239 -7.00 0.87 -27.03
N VAL A 240 -7.36 1.14 -25.78
CA VAL A 240 -7.89 2.44 -25.36
C VAL A 240 -6.79 3.16 -24.60
N ASN A 241 -6.26 4.24 -25.19
CA ASN A 241 -5.32 5.11 -24.50
C ASN A 241 -6.12 6.16 -23.72
N LEU A 242 -6.12 6.05 -22.38
CA LEU A 242 -6.64 7.07 -21.50
C LEU A 242 -5.52 8.08 -21.22
N THR A 243 -5.71 9.32 -21.62
CA THR A 243 -4.80 10.39 -21.20
C THR A 243 -5.19 10.86 -19.82
N LEU A 244 -4.45 10.43 -18.82
CA LEU A 244 -4.61 10.94 -17.45
C LEU A 244 -4.18 12.41 -17.39
N ARG A 245 -4.97 13.25 -16.71
CA ARG A 245 -4.67 14.68 -16.53
C ARG A 245 -3.49 14.91 -15.60
N HIS A 246 -3.16 13.92 -14.77
CA HIS A 246 -2.05 13.94 -13.83
C HIS A 246 -1.40 12.56 -13.79
N ASN A 247 -0.07 12.52 -13.73
CA ASN A 247 0.63 11.26 -13.52
C ASN A 247 0.54 10.90 -12.03
N PRO A 248 -0.09 9.79 -11.64
CA PRO A 248 -0.28 9.42 -10.24
C PRO A 248 1.02 9.11 -9.49
N ARG A 249 2.12 8.93 -10.22
CA ARG A 249 3.47 8.72 -9.65
C ARG A 249 4.13 10.02 -9.19
N LEU A 250 3.57 11.18 -9.57
CA LEU A 250 4.04 12.49 -9.12
C LEU A 250 3.27 12.95 -7.87
N PRO A 251 3.89 13.79 -7.03
CA PRO A 251 3.23 14.36 -5.85
C PRO A 251 1.93 15.06 -6.21
N MET A 252 0.92 14.88 -5.38
CA MET A 252 -0.38 15.56 -5.48
C MET A 252 -0.72 16.24 -4.17
N THR A 253 -1.15 17.49 -4.25
CA THR A 253 -1.84 18.12 -3.11
C THR A 253 -3.20 17.48 -2.87
N ALA A 254 -3.79 17.72 -1.69
CA ALA A 254 -5.15 17.26 -1.39
C ALA A 254 -6.19 17.76 -2.41
N GLU A 255 -6.02 19.00 -2.90
CA GLU A 255 -6.90 19.58 -3.92
C GLU A 255 -6.74 18.86 -5.28
N GLN A 256 -5.51 18.61 -5.70
CA GLN A 256 -5.23 17.89 -6.95
C GLN A 256 -5.77 16.47 -6.90
N PHE A 257 -5.58 15.78 -5.77
CA PHE A 257 -6.11 14.43 -5.57
C PHE A 257 -7.64 14.42 -5.59
N SER A 258 -8.30 15.39 -4.94
CA SER A 258 -9.76 15.52 -4.97
C SER A 258 -10.28 15.70 -6.41
N LYS A 259 -9.61 16.50 -7.22
CA LYS A 259 -9.94 16.67 -8.65
C LYS A 259 -9.69 15.39 -9.46
N TYR A 260 -8.63 14.66 -9.14
CA TYR A 260 -8.30 13.39 -9.77
C TYR A 260 -9.37 12.33 -9.51
N VAL A 261 -9.82 12.20 -8.25
CA VAL A 261 -10.83 11.20 -7.86
C VAL A 261 -12.23 11.61 -8.36
N SER A 262 -12.58 12.92 -8.34
CA SER A 262 -13.87 13.42 -8.84
C SER A 262 -14.03 13.27 -10.37
N PHE A 263 -12.94 13.02 -11.08
CA PHE A 263 -12.98 12.66 -12.50
C PHE A 263 -13.81 11.39 -12.77
N GLY A 264 -13.75 10.41 -11.84
CA GLY A 264 -14.60 9.21 -11.90
C GLY A 264 -16.09 9.46 -11.61
N ASP A 265 -16.41 10.53 -10.87
CA ASP A 265 -17.79 10.91 -10.53
C ASP A 265 -18.46 11.75 -11.65
N ASN A 266 -17.67 12.50 -12.40
CA ASN A 266 -18.16 13.26 -13.55
C ASN A 266 -18.21 12.34 -14.76
N LYS A 267 -19.40 12.10 -15.29
CA LYS A 267 -19.80 11.36 -16.49
C LYS A 267 -18.94 11.71 -17.70
N ASP A 268 -17.62 11.48 -17.62
CA ASP A 268 -16.73 11.71 -18.72
C ASP A 268 -17.09 10.75 -19.85
N LYS A 269 -17.24 11.29 -21.05
CA LYS A 269 -17.65 10.54 -22.23
C LYS A 269 -16.72 9.35 -22.55
N GLU A 270 -15.45 9.43 -22.16
CA GLU A 270 -14.49 8.34 -22.36
C GLU A 270 -14.68 7.21 -21.38
N PHE A 271 -14.89 7.52 -20.08
CA PHE A 271 -15.20 6.52 -19.06
C PHE A 271 -16.59 5.90 -19.31
N SER A 272 -17.53 6.69 -19.81
CA SER A 272 -18.85 6.21 -20.24
C SER A 272 -18.76 5.26 -21.43
N LYS A 273 -17.77 5.41 -22.33
CA LYS A 273 -17.50 4.45 -23.40
C LYS A 273 -16.98 3.11 -22.86
N LEU A 274 -16.09 3.12 -21.87
CA LEU A 274 -15.66 1.89 -21.18
C LEU A 274 -16.84 1.19 -20.46
N ILE A 275 -17.74 1.96 -19.86
CA ILE A 275 -18.93 1.43 -19.20
C ILE A 275 -19.99 1.00 -20.25
N SER A 276 -20.08 1.63 -21.40
CA SER A 276 -21.04 1.26 -22.45
C SER A 276 -20.73 -0.07 -23.14
N LEU A 277 -19.51 -0.58 -22.99
CA LEU A 277 -19.20 -1.98 -23.29
C LEU A 277 -19.99 -2.97 -22.42
N LYS A 278 -20.71 -2.47 -21.41
CA LYS A 278 -21.62 -3.18 -20.51
C LYS A 278 -22.89 -3.76 -21.18
N GLY A 279 -23.14 -3.48 -22.46
CA GLY A 279 -24.32 -3.95 -23.20
C GLY A 279 -24.33 -5.43 -23.56
N SER A 280 -23.24 -6.16 -23.28
CA SER A 280 -23.20 -7.62 -23.45
C SER A 280 -23.55 -8.32 -22.14
N LYS A 281 -24.35 -9.38 -22.19
CA LYS A 281 -24.67 -10.27 -21.05
C LYS A 281 -23.41 -11.02 -20.51
N LYS A 282 -22.20 -10.58 -20.91
CA LYS A 282 -20.92 -11.19 -20.50
C LYS A 282 -20.46 -10.58 -19.18
N LYS A 283 -19.91 -11.43 -18.31
CA LYS A 283 -19.23 -10.98 -17.08
C LYS A 283 -17.98 -10.21 -17.49
N THR A 284 -17.77 -9.03 -16.89
CA THR A 284 -16.59 -8.19 -17.13
C THR A 284 -15.62 -8.35 -15.97
N LEU A 285 -14.37 -8.67 -16.27
CA LEU A 285 -13.27 -8.64 -15.33
C LEU A 285 -12.43 -7.39 -15.63
N ILE A 286 -12.18 -6.59 -14.60
CA ILE A 286 -11.27 -5.45 -14.67
C ILE A 286 -9.97 -5.86 -14.01
N ILE A 287 -8.87 -5.77 -14.73
CA ILE A 287 -7.55 -6.08 -14.22
C ILE A 287 -6.74 -4.80 -14.22
N GLY A 288 -6.25 -4.41 -13.04
CA GLY A 288 -5.23 -3.38 -12.89
C GLY A 288 -3.86 -4.03 -12.90
N THR A 289 -2.94 -3.44 -13.63
CA THR A 289 -1.54 -3.84 -13.67
C THR A 289 -0.65 -2.64 -13.33
N GLU A 290 0.59 -2.92 -12.93
CA GLU A 290 1.58 -1.92 -12.56
C GLU A 290 1.24 -1.12 -11.27
N GLU A 291 1.86 0.04 -11.12
CA GLU A 291 1.84 0.89 -9.91
C GLU A 291 0.58 1.79 -9.81
N ASN A 292 -0.51 1.46 -10.49
CA ASN A 292 -1.72 2.31 -10.54
C ASN A 292 -2.93 1.66 -9.90
#